data_8d7662ff13834d81fed6503611d44938
#
_entry.id   8d7662ff13834d81fed6503611d44938
#
_cell.length_a   1.000
_cell.length_b   1.000
_cell.length_c   1.000
_cell.angle_alpha   90.00
_cell.angle_beta   90.00
_cell.angle_gamma   90.00
#
_symmetry.space_group_name_H-M   'P 1'
#
loop_
_entity.id
_entity.type
_entity.pdbx_description
1 polymer ?
#
loop_
_entity_poly.entity_id
_entity_poly.type
_entity_poly.pdbx_seq_one_letter_code
_entity_poly.pdbx_strand_id
1 'polypeptide(L)'
;DELLKVAAANGVDGRVATDGPGAAETEAPALPPPPQKAVDAIEAGDYAAAADAYRQALLEMPADAEAKAGLAQVELMGRLQPLAAADTEALRQQAATEPDNLDVQLSVADLDIAGGHVEDGLGRIVAFIGRNFGPERETARVRLLELFDVVGTGDDRVAKARQNLARVLF
;
A
#
# COMPACT_ATOMS: atom_id res chain seq x y z
N ASP A 1 33.02 -30.85 50.39
CA ASP A 1 32.09 -32.01 50.41
C ASP A 1 30.94 -31.87 51.41
N GLU A 2 31.10 -31.05 52.48
CA GLU A 2 30.01 -30.84 53.44
C GLU A 2 28.93 -29.89 53.01
N LEU A 3 29.23 -28.91 52.17
CA LEU A 3 28.24 -27.93 51.65
C LEU A 3 27.21 -28.57 50.73
N LEU A 4 27.58 -29.61 50.00
CA LEU A 4 26.66 -30.36 49.12
C LEU A 4 25.71 -31.28 49.90
N LYS A 5 26.11 -31.75 51.11
CA LYS A 5 25.25 -32.58 51.98
C LYS A 5 24.15 -31.75 52.66
N VAL A 6 24.42 -30.48 52.98
CA VAL A 6 23.46 -29.60 53.64
C VAL A 6 22.36 -29.14 52.61
N ALA A 7 22.70 -29.00 51.39
CA ALA A 7 21.74 -28.64 50.35
C ALA A 7 20.71 -29.75 50.06
N ALA A 8 21.15 -31.02 50.13
CA ALA A 8 20.26 -32.17 49.92
C ALA A 8 19.28 -32.40 51.09
N ALA A 9 19.63 -31.96 52.31
CA ALA A 9 18.76 -32.10 53.45
C ALA A 9 17.64 -31.06 53.59
N ASN A 10 17.72 -29.98 52.83
CA ASN A 10 16.75 -28.88 52.84
C ASN A 10 15.78 -28.87 51.66
N GLY A 11 15.70 -29.95 50.87
CA GLY A 11 14.67 -30.13 49.84
C GLY A 11 14.70 -29.09 48.71
N VAL A 12 15.89 -28.49 48.43
CA VAL A 12 16.03 -27.58 47.30
C VAL A 12 16.32 -28.42 46.04
N ASP A 13 15.28 -29.07 45.55
CA ASP A 13 15.28 -29.61 44.20
C ASP A 13 15.22 -28.43 43.24
N GLY A 14 16.29 -28.19 42.48
CA GLY A 14 16.39 -27.12 41.49
C GLY A 14 15.49 -27.34 40.25
N ARG A 15 14.20 -27.59 40.50
CA ARG A 15 13.15 -27.50 39.46
C ARG A 15 12.42 -26.19 39.68
N VAL A 16 12.84 -25.17 38.96
CA VAL A 16 12.01 -23.99 38.71
C VAL A 16 10.86 -24.47 37.83
N ALA A 17 9.71 -24.72 38.47
CA ALA A 17 8.46 -24.82 37.72
C ALA A 17 8.18 -23.44 37.16
N THR A 18 8.48 -23.23 35.89
CA THR A 18 7.98 -22.11 35.12
C THR A 18 6.53 -22.40 34.71
N ASP A 19 5.63 -22.42 35.70
CA ASP A 19 4.22 -22.22 35.49
C ASP A 19 3.95 -20.70 35.45
N GLY A 20 4.40 -20.05 34.35
CA GLY A 20 3.80 -18.85 33.90
C GLY A 20 2.67 -19.24 32.95
N PRO A 21 1.49 -18.60 33.02
CA PRO A 21 0.51 -18.78 31.97
C PRO A 21 1.18 -18.38 30.65
N GLY A 22 1.35 -19.35 29.76
CA GLY A 22 1.80 -19.09 28.41
C GLY A 22 0.98 -17.95 27.85
N ALA A 23 1.62 -16.83 27.57
CA ALA A 23 1.06 -15.86 26.66
C ALA A 23 0.75 -16.66 25.39
N ALA A 24 -0.50 -16.99 25.20
CA ALA A 24 -0.98 -17.37 23.89
C ALA A 24 -0.60 -16.18 23.00
N GLU A 25 0.45 -16.33 22.21
CA GLU A 25 0.62 -15.51 21.03
C GLU A 25 -0.68 -15.72 20.26
N THR A 26 -1.55 -14.76 20.33
CA THR A 26 -2.67 -14.63 19.42
C THR A 26 -2.00 -14.40 18.08
N GLU A 27 -1.75 -15.49 17.34
CA GLU A 27 -1.45 -15.37 15.92
C GLU A 27 -2.53 -14.48 15.34
N ALA A 28 -2.12 -13.32 14.83
CA ALA A 28 -3.01 -12.48 14.06
C ALA A 28 -3.63 -13.39 12.98
N PRO A 29 -4.96 -13.33 12.77
CA PRO A 29 -5.60 -14.18 11.77
C PRO A 29 -4.81 -14.06 10.47
N ALA A 30 -4.40 -15.21 9.92
CA ALA A 30 -3.69 -15.24 8.65
C ALA A 30 -4.54 -14.52 7.61
N LEU A 31 -3.96 -13.52 6.95
CA LEU A 31 -4.64 -12.76 5.92
C LEU A 31 -5.08 -13.74 4.80
N PRO A 32 -6.28 -13.57 4.23
CA PRO A 32 -6.73 -14.45 3.17
C PRO A 32 -5.78 -14.38 1.97
N PRO A 33 -5.44 -15.51 1.34
CA PRO A 33 -4.57 -15.51 0.17
C PRO A 33 -5.22 -14.72 -0.98
N PRO A 34 -4.40 -14.11 -1.86
CA PRO A 34 -4.93 -13.40 -3.02
C PRO A 34 -5.80 -14.33 -3.88
N PRO A 35 -6.86 -13.80 -4.52
CA PRO A 35 -7.72 -14.62 -5.36
C PRO A 35 -6.90 -15.30 -6.46
N GLN A 36 -6.99 -16.62 -6.61
CA GLN A 36 -6.21 -17.37 -7.61
C GLN A 36 -6.37 -16.81 -9.02
N LYS A 37 -7.59 -16.40 -9.38
CA LYS A 37 -7.87 -15.75 -10.68
C LYS A 37 -7.06 -14.47 -10.89
N ALA A 38 -6.82 -13.70 -9.83
CA ALA A 38 -6.00 -12.48 -9.93
C ALA A 38 -4.54 -12.85 -10.18
N VAL A 39 -4.02 -13.87 -9.49
CA VAL A 39 -2.65 -14.36 -9.70
C VAL A 39 -2.44 -14.83 -11.14
N ASP A 40 -3.33 -15.69 -11.63
CA ASP A 40 -3.27 -16.22 -13.01
C ASP A 40 -3.31 -15.10 -14.07
N ALA A 41 -4.16 -14.09 -13.85
CA ALA A 41 -4.27 -12.93 -14.74
C ALA A 41 -3.02 -12.03 -14.70
N ILE A 42 -2.41 -11.83 -13.52
CA ILE A 42 -1.13 -11.10 -13.40
C ILE A 42 -0.02 -11.81 -14.16
N GLU A 43 0.08 -13.13 -14.03
CA GLU A 43 1.08 -13.94 -14.75
C GLU A 43 0.89 -13.87 -16.27
N ALA A 44 -0.36 -13.75 -16.72
CA ALA A 44 -0.70 -13.54 -18.12
C ALA A 44 -0.49 -12.09 -18.61
N GLY A 45 -0.19 -11.14 -17.72
CA GLY A 45 -0.10 -9.71 -18.02
C GLY A 45 -1.45 -9.03 -18.26
N ASP A 46 -2.56 -9.71 -17.92
CA ASP A 46 -3.91 -9.17 -18.02
C ASP A 46 -4.31 -8.49 -16.70
N TYR A 47 -3.84 -7.25 -16.54
CA TYR A 47 -4.11 -6.46 -15.34
C TYR A 47 -5.58 -6.05 -15.20
N ALA A 48 -6.33 -5.99 -16.30
CA ALA A 48 -7.76 -5.72 -16.25
C ALA A 48 -8.53 -6.91 -15.63
N ALA A 49 -8.25 -8.13 -16.08
CA ALA A 49 -8.85 -9.34 -15.49
C ALA A 49 -8.41 -9.53 -14.02
N ALA A 50 -7.16 -9.20 -13.68
CA ALA A 50 -6.69 -9.23 -12.31
C ALA A 50 -7.46 -8.24 -11.42
N ALA A 51 -7.69 -7.00 -11.88
CA ALA A 51 -8.47 -6.01 -11.16
C ALA A 51 -9.92 -6.47 -10.95
N ASP A 52 -10.55 -7.09 -11.95
CA ASP A 52 -11.90 -7.61 -11.82
C ASP A 52 -11.98 -8.75 -10.79
N ALA A 53 -10.95 -9.62 -10.72
CA ALA A 53 -10.88 -10.67 -9.73
C ALA A 53 -10.77 -10.11 -8.30
N TYR A 54 -9.97 -9.06 -8.08
CA TYR A 54 -9.88 -8.38 -6.79
C TYR A 54 -11.18 -7.65 -6.43
N ARG A 55 -11.83 -6.97 -7.39
CA ARG A 55 -13.14 -6.34 -7.16
C ARG A 55 -14.17 -7.35 -6.74
N GLN A 56 -14.20 -8.54 -7.37
CA GLN A 56 -15.10 -9.61 -6.98
C GLN A 56 -14.84 -10.10 -5.54
N ALA A 57 -13.59 -10.28 -5.16
CA ALA A 57 -13.22 -10.64 -3.78
C ALA A 57 -13.67 -9.56 -2.77
N LEU A 58 -13.58 -8.30 -3.12
CA LEU A 58 -14.00 -7.18 -2.27
C LEU A 58 -15.53 -7.05 -2.16
N LEU A 59 -16.32 -7.61 -3.10
CA LEU A 59 -17.77 -7.74 -2.93
C LEU A 59 -18.12 -8.75 -1.84
N GLU A 60 -17.32 -9.81 -1.69
CA GLU A 60 -17.51 -10.85 -0.66
C GLU A 60 -16.94 -10.38 0.70
N MET A 61 -15.77 -9.74 0.69
CA MET A 61 -15.09 -9.23 1.87
C MET A 61 -14.66 -7.76 1.71
N PRO A 62 -15.55 -6.79 1.91
CA PRO A 62 -15.26 -5.37 1.66
C PRO A 62 -14.17 -4.76 2.55
N ALA A 63 -13.85 -5.38 3.67
CA ALA A 63 -12.82 -4.93 4.61
C ALA A 63 -11.45 -5.58 4.38
N ASP A 64 -11.31 -6.45 3.38
CA ASP A 64 -10.05 -7.12 3.06
C ASP A 64 -9.00 -6.09 2.59
N ALA A 65 -8.04 -5.81 3.47
CA ALA A 65 -6.99 -4.83 3.20
C ALA A 65 -5.99 -5.32 2.14
N GLU A 66 -5.73 -6.63 2.08
CA GLU A 66 -4.84 -7.20 1.07
C GLU A 66 -5.47 -7.17 -0.32
N ALA A 67 -6.76 -7.50 -0.42
CA ALA A 67 -7.47 -7.39 -1.70
C ALA A 67 -7.54 -5.93 -2.19
N LYS A 68 -7.71 -4.96 -1.28
CA LYS A 68 -7.64 -3.53 -1.64
C LYS A 68 -6.27 -3.13 -2.15
N ALA A 69 -5.20 -3.51 -1.45
CA ALA A 69 -3.84 -3.23 -1.87
C ALA A 69 -3.50 -3.93 -3.20
N GLY A 70 -3.93 -5.19 -3.36
CA GLY A 70 -3.77 -5.94 -4.59
C GLY A 70 -4.49 -5.28 -5.78
N LEU A 71 -5.73 -4.83 -5.59
CA LEU A 71 -6.49 -4.07 -6.59
C LEU A 71 -5.74 -2.80 -7.00
N ALA A 72 -5.33 -1.99 -6.05
CA ALA A 72 -4.61 -0.74 -6.32
C ALA A 72 -3.30 -1.00 -7.08
N GLN A 73 -2.58 -2.05 -6.72
CA GLN A 73 -1.33 -2.45 -7.38
C GLN A 73 -1.55 -2.88 -8.84
N VAL A 74 -2.53 -3.74 -9.12
CA VAL A 74 -2.79 -4.18 -10.50
C VAL A 74 -3.36 -3.06 -11.36
N GLU A 75 -4.15 -2.15 -10.81
CA GLU A 75 -4.62 -0.96 -11.51
C GLU A 75 -3.46 -0.03 -11.88
N LEU A 76 -2.49 0.17 -10.98
CA LEU A 76 -1.26 0.91 -11.28
C LEU A 76 -0.49 0.23 -12.42
N MET A 77 -0.28 -1.09 -12.36
CA MET A 77 0.41 -1.84 -13.43
C MET A 77 -0.31 -1.72 -14.77
N GLY A 78 -1.64 -1.80 -14.79
CA GLY A 78 -2.44 -1.61 -16.00
C GLY A 78 -2.26 -0.21 -16.61
N ARG A 79 -2.16 0.84 -15.79
CA ARG A 79 -1.91 2.22 -16.26
C ARG A 79 -0.49 2.43 -16.76
N LEU A 80 0.48 1.74 -16.17
CA LEU A 80 1.89 1.81 -16.58
C LEU A 80 2.18 1.02 -17.87
N GLN A 81 1.41 -0.01 -18.17
CA GLN A 81 1.63 -0.85 -19.33
C GLN A 81 1.73 -0.09 -20.65
N PRO A 82 0.81 0.84 -21.00
CA PRO A 82 0.94 1.64 -22.21
C PRO A 82 2.09 2.65 -22.15
N LEU A 83 2.54 3.03 -20.95
CA LEU A 83 3.65 3.97 -20.77
C LEU A 83 5.03 3.32 -20.91
N ALA A 84 5.11 2.00 -20.93
CA ALA A 84 6.38 1.27 -21.03
C ALA A 84 7.18 1.59 -22.31
N ALA A 85 6.50 1.95 -23.39
CA ALA A 85 7.11 2.37 -24.66
C ALA A 85 7.13 3.90 -24.84
N ALA A 86 6.63 4.67 -23.87
CA ALA A 86 6.56 6.13 -23.95
C ALA A 86 7.92 6.77 -23.61
N ASP A 87 8.17 7.95 -24.19
CA ASP A 87 9.26 8.79 -23.73
C ASP A 87 8.90 9.45 -22.41
N THR A 88 9.36 8.85 -21.31
CA THR A 88 9.05 9.29 -19.95
C THR A 88 9.65 10.66 -19.65
N GLU A 89 10.76 11.03 -20.29
CA GLU A 89 11.35 12.36 -20.13
C GLU A 89 10.50 13.43 -20.80
N ALA A 90 10.03 13.17 -22.03
CA ALA A 90 9.10 14.07 -22.72
C ALA A 90 7.80 14.25 -21.93
N LEU A 91 7.29 13.16 -21.31
CA LEU A 91 6.09 13.22 -20.48
C LEU A 91 6.33 14.06 -19.22
N ARG A 92 7.50 13.97 -18.59
CA ARG A 92 7.88 14.81 -17.43
C ARG A 92 8.00 16.28 -17.81
N GLN A 93 8.57 16.58 -18.98
CA GLN A 93 8.66 17.94 -19.50
C GLN A 93 7.28 18.51 -19.80
N GLN A 94 6.40 17.72 -20.40
CA GLN A 94 5.01 18.11 -20.62
C GLN A 94 4.30 18.41 -19.29
N ALA A 95 4.46 17.55 -18.28
CA ALA A 95 3.88 17.79 -16.95
C ALA A 95 4.37 19.11 -16.32
N ALA A 96 5.60 19.51 -16.60
CA ALA A 96 6.16 20.77 -16.10
C ALA A 96 5.57 22.00 -16.82
N THR A 97 5.27 21.88 -18.12
CA THR A 97 4.72 22.97 -18.92
C THR A 97 3.18 23.06 -18.88
N GLU A 98 2.52 21.94 -18.57
CA GLU A 98 1.07 21.80 -18.48
C GLU A 98 0.63 21.38 -17.07
N PRO A 99 0.80 22.24 -16.05
CA PRO A 99 0.52 21.87 -14.67
C PRO A 99 -0.95 21.54 -14.37
N ASP A 100 -1.86 21.98 -15.22
CA ASP A 100 -3.31 21.76 -15.09
C ASP A 100 -3.85 20.66 -16.04
N ASN A 101 -2.97 19.96 -16.75
CA ASN A 101 -3.34 18.79 -17.54
C ASN A 101 -3.41 17.55 -16.64
N LEU A 102 -4.63 17.15 -16.26
CA LEU A 102 -4.86 16.04 -15.35
C LEU A 102 -4.17 14.75 -15.79
N ASP A 103 -4.37 14.34 -17.04
CA ASP A 103 -3.90 13.04 -17.53
C ASP A 103 -2.38 12.93 -17.46
N VAL A 104 -1.69 13.99 -17.84
CA VAL A 104 -0.23 14.07 -17.79
C VAL A 104 0.27 14.07 -16.36
N GLN A 105 -0.36 14.83 -15.45
CA GLN A 105 0.02 14.85 -14.03
C GLN A 105 -0.18 13.49 -13.35
N LEU A 106 -1.28 12.80 -13.65
CA LEU A 106 -1.54 11.46 -13.11
C LEU A 106 -0.57 10.42 -13.67
N SER A 107 -0.27 10.48 -14.97
CA SER A 107 0.67 9.55 -15.61
C SER A 107 2.07 9.67 -15.01
N VAL A 108 2.56 10.91 -14.82
CA VAL A 108 3.88 11.13 -14.18
C VAL A 108 3.86 10.72 -12.71
N ALA A 109 2.75 10.95 -11.99
CA ALA A 109 2.63 10.48 -10.60
C ALA A 109 2.68 8.95 -10.50
N ASP A 110 1.99 8.23 -11.39
CA ASP A 110 2.05 6.75 -11.45
C ASP A 110 3.49 6.28 -11.73
N LEU A 111 4.23 6.93 -12.66
CA LEU A 111 5.64 6.65 -12.93
C LEU A 111 6.54 6.94 -11.72
N ASP A 112 6.31 8.05 -11.02
CA ASP A 112 7.09 8.41 -9.82
C ASP A 112 6.88 7.38 -8.71
N ILE A 113 5.64 6.95 -8.45
CA ILE A 113 5.33 5.90 -7.47
C ILE A 113 6.01 4.58 -7.84
N ALA A 114 5.89 4.14 -9.11
CA ALA A 114 6.51 2.90 -9.58
C ALA A 114 8.04 2.94 -9.53
N GLY A 115 8.63 4.11 -9.74
CA GLY A 115 10.07 4.36 -9.63
C GLY A 115 10.59 4.54 -8.20
N GLY A 116 9.72 4.48 -7.18
CA GLY A 116 10.08 4.67 -5.77
C GLY A 116 10.13 6.13 -5.31
N HIS A 117 9.84 7.10 -6.20
CA HIS A 117 9.77 8.52 -5.90
C HIS A 117 8.41 8.91 -5.30
N VAL A 118 8.05 8.23 -4.20
CA VAL A 118 6.72 8.27 -3.60
C VAL A 118 6.29 9.69 -3.20
N GLU A 119 7.19 10.46 -2.56
CA GLU A 119 6.87 11.83 -2.14
C GLU A 119 6.56 12.74 -3.33
N ASP A 120 7.30 12.59 -4.43
CA ASP A 120 7.12 13.39 -5.65
C ASP A 120 5.78 13.04 -6.31
N GLY A 121 5.46 11.74 -6.46
CA GLY A 121 4.20 11.28 -7.04
C GLY A 121 2.99 11.74 -6.25
N LEU A 122 2.97 11.52 -4.93
CA LEU A 122 1.87 11.95 -4.08
C LEU A 122 1.76 13.49 -4.02
N GLY A 123 2.89 14.17 -3.89
CA GLY A 123 2.97 15.64 -3.84
C GLY A 123 2.44 16.29 -5.11
N ARG A 124 2.72 15.71 -6.28
CA ARG A 124 2.23 16.16 -7.59
C ARG A 124 0.69 16.20 -7.64
N ILE A 125 0.05 15.12 -7.22
CA ILE A 125 -1.42 15.04 -7.22
C ILE A 125 -2.03 16.00 -6.19
N VAL A 126 -1.46 16.10 -4.99
CA VAL A 126 -1.91 17.07 -3.98
C VAL A 126 -1.81 18.50 -4.50
N ALA A 127 -0.71 18.84 -5.19
CA ALA A 127 -0.53 20.15 -5.79
C ALA A 127 -1.56 20.43 -6.91
N PHE A 128 -1.89 19.42 -7.73
CA PHE A 128 -2.96 19.53 -8.74
C PHE A 128 -4.31 19.82 -8.06
N ILE A 129 -4.67 19.05 -7.04
CA ILE A 129 -5.92 19.22 -6.28
C ILE A 129 -6.01 20.64 -5.68
N GLY A 130 -4.91 21.18 -5.18
CA GLY A 130 -4.87 22.52 -4.59
C GLY A 130 -5.08 23.67 -5.60
N ARG A 131 -4.72 23.44 -6.87
CA ARG A 131 -4.88 24.46 -7.93
C ARG A 131 -6.21 24.38 -8.67
N ASN A 132 -6.82 23.19 -8.73
CA ASN A 132 -7.99 22.91 -9.56
C ASN A 132 -9.25 22.76 -8.70
N PHE A 133 -10.33 23.43 -9.09
CA PHE A 133 -11.60 23.45 -8.37
C PHE A 133 -12.77 22.83 -9.19
N GLY A 134 -12.48 22.31 -10.38
CA GLY A 134 -13.43 21.66 -11.27
C GLY A 134 -13.62 20.15 -10.99
N PRO A 135 -14.33 19.44 -11.85
CA PRO A 135 -14.60 18.01 -11.71
C PRO A 135 -13.33 17.15 -11.70
N GLU A 136 -12.26 17.60 -12.36
CA GLU A 136 -10.96 16.92 -12.40
C GLU A 136 -10.30 16.81 -11.03
N ARG A 137 -10.62 17.73 -10.12
CA ARG A 137 -10.16 17.68 -8.71
C ARG A 137 -10.58 16.37 -8.03
N GLU A 138 -11.81 15.93 -8.25
CA GLU A 138 -12.30 14.67 -7.67
C GLU A 138 -11.62 13.47 -8.30
N THR A 139 -11.42 13.47 -9.60
CA THR A 139 -10.66 12.41 -10.30
C THR A 139 -9.23 12.29 -9.74
N ALA A 140 -8.55 13.42 -9.54
CA ALA A 140 -7.23 13.45 -8.93
C ALA A 140 -7.25 12.94 -7.49
N ARG A 141 -8.27 13.30 -6.70
CA ARG A 141 -8.43 12.83 -5.32
C ARG A 141 -8.63 11.32 -5.25
N VAL A 142 -9.46 10.75 -6.11
CA VAL A 142 -9.66 9.29 -6.20
C VAL A 142 -8.35 8.59 -6.51
N ARG A 143 -7.59 9.05 -7.52
CA ARG A 143 -6.28 8.49 -7.86
C ARG A 143 -5.30 8.57 -6.69
N LEU A 144 -5.27 9.67 -5.95
CA LEU A 144 -4.41 9.83 -4.78
C LEU A 144 -4.71 8.78 -3.71
N LEU A 145 -6.00 8.48 -3.46
CA LEU A 145 -6.40 7.45 -2.49
C LEU A 145 -5.99 6.05 -2.94
N GLU A 146 -6.14 5.72 -4.22
CA GLU A 146 -5.63 4.46 -4.79
C GLU A 146 -4.12 4.33 -4.57
N LEU A 147 -3.36 5.40 -4.81
CA LEU A 147 -1.91 5.39 -4.61
C LEU A 147 -1.50 5.30 -3.13
N PHE A 148 -2.34 5.75 -2.20
CA PHE A 148 -2.13 5.48 -0.76
C PHE A 148 -2.22 3.99 -0.46
N ASP A 149 -3.11 3.26 -1.12
CA ASP A 149 -3.23 1.81 -0.95
C ASP A 149 -2.06 1.06 -1.62
N VAL A 150 -1.54 1.57 -2.75
CA VAL A 150 -0.32 1.05 -3.40
C VAL A 150 0.91 1.18 -2.50
N VAL A 151 1.10 2.36 -1.90
CA VAL A 151 2.27 2.66 -1.06
C VAL A 151 2.15 1.97 0.31
N GLY A 152 0.92 1.83 0.79
CA GLY A 152 0.59 1.31 2.12
C GLY A 152 0.17 2.41 3.09
N THR A 153 -0.98 2.19 3.71
CA THR A 153 -1.63 3.21 4.56
C THR A 153 -0.87 3.56 5.84
N GLY A 154 0.09 2.72 6.25
CA GLY A 154 0.97 2.93 7.40
C GLY A 154 2.28 3.64 7.08
N ASP A 155 2.54 3.98 5.81
CA ASP A 155 3.77 4.68 5.40
C ASP A 155 3.73 6.16 5.82
N ASP A 156 4.84 6.66 6.38
CA ASP A 156 4.95 8.06 6.84
C ASP A 156 4.77 9.07 5.70
N ARG A 157 5.16 8.72 4.47
CA ARG A 157 4.99 9.55 3.28
C ARG A 157 3.51 9.70 2.93
N VAL A 158 2.72 8.64 3.12
CA VAL A 158 1.26 8.67 2.98
C VAL A 158 0.62 9.52 4.08
N ALA A 159 1.08 9.40 5.33
CA ALA A 159 0.59 10.23 6.44
C ALA A 159 0.84 11.73 6.16
N LYS A 160 2.03 12.08 5.67
CA LYS A 160 2.38 13.44 5.25
C LYS A 160 1.51 13.94 4.09
N ALA A 161 1.30 13.11 3.07
CA ALA A 161 0.46 13.46 1.93
C ALA A 161 -1.01 13.69 2.33
N ARG A 162 -1.55 12.90 3.26
CA ARG A 162 -2.90 13.11 3.83
C ARG A 162 -3.03 14.45 4.55
N GLN A 163 -2.02 14.84 5.33
CA GLN A 163 -2.00 16.15 5.99
C GLN A 163 -1.98 17.29 4.97
N ASN A 164 -1.17 17.16 3.92
CA ASN A 164 -1.10 18.15 2.85
C ASN A 164 -2.41 18.22 2.05
N LEU A 165 -3.03 17.08 1.76
CA LEU A 165 -4.35 17.03 1.12
C LEU A 165 -5.39 17.77 1.95
N ALA A 166 -5.44 17.54 3.26
CA ALA A 166 -6.38 18.25 4.15
C ALA A 166 -6.21 19.77 4.06
N ARG A 167 -4.96 20.27 4.01
CA ARG A 167 -4.68 21.73 3.91
C ARG A 167 -5.14 22.37 2.60
N VAL A 168 -5.20 21.60 1.51
CA VAL A 168 -5.64 22.13 0.21
C VAL A 168 -7.14 21.95 -0.02
N LEU A 169 -7.81 21.14 0.80
CA LEU A 169 -9.25 20.92 0.75
C LEU A 169 -10.04 21.93 1.63
N PHE A 170 -9.43 22.37 2.72
CA PHE A 170 -10.02 23.22 3.78
C PHE A 170 -9.16 24.45 4.03
#